data_ee9d8be1b291d0f132da4783fc93f67e
#
_entry.id   ee9d8be1b291d0f132da4783fc93f67e
#
_cell.length_a   1.000
_cell.length_b   1.000
_cell.length_c   1.000
_cell.angle_alpha   90.00
_cell.angle_beta   90.00
_cell.angle_gamma   90.00
#
_symmetry.space_group_name_H-M   'P 1'
#
loop_
_entity.id
_entity.type
_entity.pdbx_description
1 polymer ?
#
loop_
_entity_poly.entity_id
_entity_poly.type
_entity_poly.pdbx_seq_one_letter_code
_entity_poly.pdbx_strand_id
1 'polypeptide(L)'
;MITQNMDYSDSDTILEAYIAYEESESQKPLVLVSHDWSGRREFACRAAERIAEMGYIGFALDMYGKGVFGADGDAELNSSLMNPLASDRAKLRQRINCALSAGCSIPQVDTSRVAAMGYCFGGMCVLELARSGAEVLGVASIHGILAAGDLPNEDINARVLCLHGHDDPMVPPEQVLDFETEMTEAGVDWQIHAYGSTMHAFTNPAANNPAFGTVYSELAERRAYQALANFFEEIF
;
A
#
# COMPACT_ATOMS: atom_id res chain seq x y z
N MET A 1 -10.21 -13.43 -15.66
CA MET A 1 -9.74 -13.09 -14.29
C MET A 1 -10.38 -14.03 -13.28
N ILE A 2 -9.58 -14.58 -12.38
CA ILE A 2 -9.99 -15.40 -11.24
C ILE A 2 -9.92 -14.52 -10.00
N THR A 3 -10.96 -14.56 -9.17
CA THR A 3 -11.00 -13.85 -7.90
C THR A 3 -11.44 -14.78 -6.78
N GLN A 4 -10.85 -14.63 -5.60
CA GLN A 4 -11.21 -15.43 -4.42
C GLN A 4 -10.83 -14.72 -3.12
N ASN A 5 -11.50 -15.06 -2.04
CA ASN A 5 -11.08 -14.64 -0.70
C ASN A 5 -10.23 -15.74 -0.05
N MET A 6 -9.29 -15.31 0.80
CA MET A 6 -8.40 -16.18 1.55
C MET A 6 -8.27 -15.68 2.99
N ASP A 7 -8.63 -16.54 3.94
CA ASP A 7 -8.42 -16.25 5.36
C ASP A 7 -6.94 -16.48 5.74
N TYR A 8 -6.41 -15.59 6.57
CA TYR A 8 -5.10 -15.73 7.20
C TYR A 8 -5.18 -15.15 8.63
N SER A 9 -4.11 -15.19 9.40
CA SER A 9 -4.16 -14.77 10.79
C SER A 9 -2.92 -14.00 11.22
N ASP A 10 -3.13 -13.07 12.13
CA ASP A 10 -2.11 -12.44 12.95
C ASP A 10 -2.48 -12.75 14.41
N SER A 11 -1.76 -13.71 15.01
CA SER A 11 -2.09 -14.25 16.33
C SER A 11 -3.56 -14.69 16.41
N ASP A 12 -4.36 -14.11 17.29
CA ASP A 12 -5.79 -14.42 17.46
C ASP A 12 -6.71 -13.64 16.51
N THR A 13 -6.17 -12.73 15.68
CA THR A 13 -6.95 -11.95 14.73
C THR A 13 -7.06 -12.68 13.40
N ILE A 14 -8.28 -13.05 13.01
CA ILE A 14 -8.56 -13.56 11.67
C ILE A 14 -8.66 -12.39 10.71
N LEU A 15 -7.97 -12.48 9.59
CA LEU A 15 -7.89 -11.50 8.52
C LEU A 15 -8.36 -12.16 7.22
N GLU A 16 -8.86 -11.38 6.27
CA GLU A 16 -9.31 -11.91 5.00
C GLU A 16 -8.73 -11.10 3.84
N ALA A 17 -7.95 -11.73 2.97
CA ALA A 17 -7.49 -11.13 1.74
C ALA A 17 -8.48 -11.35 0.59
N TYR A 18 -8.47 -10.44 -0.39
CA TYR A 18 -9.05 -10.63 -1.71
C TYR A 18 -7.94 -10.78 -2.73
N ILE A 19 -7.97 -11.87 -3.49
CA ILE A 19 -6.93 -12.23 -4.46
C ILE A 19 -7.53 -12.15 -5.85
N ALA A 20 -6.79 -11.55 -6.79
CA ALA A 20 -7.14 -11.48 -8.20
C ALA A 20 -5.95 -11.86 -9.08
N TYR A 21 -6.16 -12.69 -10.10
CA TYR A 21 -5.13 -13.06 -11.07
C TYR A 21 -5.74 -13.62 -12.37
N GLU A 22 -4.95 -13.58 -13.43
CA GLU A 22 -5.27 -14.29 -14.68
C GLU A 22 -4.68 -15.70 -14.65
N GLU A 23 -5.43 -16.70 -15.12
CA GLU A 23 -4.98 -18.09 -15.18
C GLU A 23 -3.66 -18.21 -15.94
N SER A 24 -2.74 -19.02 -15.43
CA SER A 24 -1.41 -19.23 -16.01
C SER A 24 -0.85 -20.58 -15.60
N GLU A 25 -0.09 -21.21 -16.49
CA GLU A 25 0.67 -22.42 -16.20
C GLU A 25 1.96 -22.12 -15.41
N SER A 26 2.46 -20.87 -15.47
CA SER A 26 3.65 -20.42 -14.74
C SER A 26 3.27 -19.60 -13.51
N GLN A 27 4.12 -19.68 -12.48
CA GLN A 27 4.03 -18.79 -11.33
C GLN A 27 4.21 -17.33 -11.75
N LYS A 28 3.53 -16.43 -11.05
CA LYS A 28 3.52 -14.99 -11.31
C LYS A 28 4.06 -14.18 -10.14
N PRO A 29 4.58 -12.97 -10.40
CA PRO A 29 4.91 -12.03 -9.32
C PRO A 29 3.69 -11.71 -8.47
N LEU A 30 3.93 -11.51 -7.18
CA LEU A 30 2.93 -11.08 -6.21
C LEU A 30 3.04 -9.59 -5.95
N VAL A 31 1.91 -8.88 -5.94
CA VAL A 31 1.79 -7.53 -5.45
C VAL A 31 0.77 -7.48 -4.32
N LEU A 32 1.25 -7.22 -3.10
CA LEU A 32 0.38 -6.91 -1.97
C LEU A 32 -0.24 -5.52 -2.17
N VAL A 33 -1.54 -5.40 -1.95
CA VAL A 33 -2.28 -4.14 -2.06
C VAL A 33 -2.84 -3.78 -0.69
N SER A 34 -2.24 -2.80 -0.02
CA SER A 34 -2.69 -2.32 1.28
C SER A 34 -3.74 -1.23 1.12
N HIS A 35 -4.88 -1.42 1.78
CA HIS A 35 -6.04 -0.54 1.71
C HIS A 35 -5.81 0.81 2.41
N ASP A 36 -6.64 1.79 2.11
CA ASP A 36 -6.70 3.07 2.82
C ASP A 36 -7.31 2.92 4.23
N TRP A 37 -7.59 4.02 4.91
CA TRP A 37 -8.15 4.00 6.26
C TRP A 37 -9.55 3.37 6.38
N SER A 38 -10.27 3.15 5.28
CA SER A 38 -11.61 2.55 5.28
C SER A 38 -11.62 1.02 5.34
N GLY A 39 -10.46 0.36 5.26
CA GLY A 39 -10.35 -1.09 5.29
C GLY A 39 -10.35 -1.73 3.89
N ARG A 40 -10.27 -3.08 3.86
CA ARG A 40 -10.28 -3.86 2.61
C ARG A 40 -11.67 -3.88 1.99
N ARG A 41 -12.06 -2.74 1.45
CA ARG A 41 -13.33 -2.54 0.72
C ARG A 41 -13.13 -2.65 -0.79
N GLU A 42 -14.17 -2.35 -1.55
CA GLU A 42 -14.21 -2.46 -3.01
C GLU A 42 -13.04 -1.73 -3.70
N PHE A 43 -12.60 -0.58 -3.18
CA PHE A 43 -11.47 0.17 -3.74
C PHE A 43 -10.17 -0.64 -3.75
N ALA A 44 -9.85 -1.29 -2.64
CA ALA A 44 -8.67 -2.16 -2.55
C ALA A 44 -8.81 -3.43 -3.40
N CYS A 45 -10.02 -4.02 -3.46
CA CYS A 45 -10.29 -5.19 -4.30
C CYS A 45 -10.11 -4.85 -5.79
N ARG A 46 -10.64 -3.72 -6.27
CA ARG A 46 -10.44 -3.25 -7.64
C ARG A 46 -8.98 -2.94 -7.95
N ALA A 47 -8.23 -2.44 -6.97
CA ALA A 47 -6.79 -2.25 -7.14
C ALA A 47 -6.06 -3.59 -7.34
N ALA A 48 -6.44 -4.65 -6.61
CA ALA A 48 -5.90 -6.00 -6.83
C ALA A 48 -6.28 -6.56 -8.21
N GLU A 49 -7.50 -6.30 -8.69
CA GLU A 49 -7.93 -6.65 -10.05
C GLU A 49 -7.09 -5.91 -11.11
N ARG A 50 -6.82 -4.62 -10.92
CA ARG A 50 -5.94 -3.84 -11.80
C ARG A 50 -4.50 -4.38 -11.83
N ILE A 51 -3.99 -4.88 -10.71
CA ILE A 51 -2.70 -5.60 -10.64
C ILE A 51 -2.76 -6.91 -11.46
N ALA A 52 -3.88 -7.63 -11.39
CA ALA A 52 -4.07 -8.84 -12.19
C ALA A 52 -4.10 -8.55 -13.71
N GLU A 53 -4.72 -7.44 -14.13
CA GLU A 53 -4.71 -6.95 -15.52
C GLU A 53 -3.29 -6.61 -16.01
N MET A 54 -2.38 -6.22 -15.12
CA MET A 54 -0.96 -6.02 -15.45
C MET A 54 -0.17 -7.33 -15.58
N GLY A 55 -0.80 -8.50 -15.33
CA GLY A 55 -0.18 -9.82 -15.45
C GLY A 55 0.38 -10.39 -14.15
N TYR A 56 0.17 -9.75 -13.00
CA TYR A 56 0.64 -10.17 -11.69
C TYR A 56 -0.47 -10.83 -10.86
N ILE A 57 -0.17 -11.24 -9.64
CA ILE A 57 -1.17 -11.64 -8.65
C ILE A 57 -1.40 -10.46 -7.71
N GLY A 58 -2.61 -9.89 -7.72
CA GLY A 58 -3.03 -8.86 -6.79
C GLY A 58 -3.58 -9.47 -5.51
N PHE A 59 -3.05 -9.08 -4.36
CA PHE A 59 -3.45 -9.53 -3.03
C PHE A 59 -3.87 -8.35 -2.17
N ALA A 60 -5.17 -7.99 -2.20
CA ALA A 60 -5.70 -6.94 -1.32
C ALA A 60 -5.76 -7.47 0.11
N LEU A 61 -4.80 -7.03 0.91
CA LEU A 61 -4.62 -7.47 2.28
C LEU A 61 -5.61 -6.76 3.25
N ASP A 62 -5.81 -7.36 4.41
CA ASP A 62 -6.64 -6.83 5.49
C ASP A 62 -5.76 -6.46 6.69
N MET A 63 -5.87 -5.21 7.15
CA MET A 63 -5.14 -4.72 8.33
C MET A 63 -6.01 -4.68 9.60
N TYR A 64 -7.35 -4.82 9.47
CA TYR A 64 -8.25 -4.57 10.59
C TYR A 64 -8.86 -5.83 11.19
N GLY A 65 -9.23 -6.78 10.36
CA GLY A 65 -9.89 -8.02 10.75
C GLY A 65 -11.00 -8.40 9.78
N LYS A 66 -11.24 -9.68 9.64
CA LYS A 66 -12.28 -10.20 8.74
C LYS A 66 -13.64 -9.59 9.04
N GLY A 67 -14.19 -8.92 8.03
CA GLY A 67 -15.49 -8.24 8.13
C GLY A 67 -15.46 -6.90 8.87
N VAL A 68 -14.28 -6.38 9.23
CA VAL A 68 -14.12 -5.07 9.88
C VAL A 68 -13.78 -4.01 8.84
N PHE A 69 -14.70 -3.06 8.67
CA PHE A 69 -14.58 -1.99 7.67
C PHE A 69 -15.02 -0.65 8.25
N GLY A 70 -14.43 0.40 7.76
CA GLY A 70 -14.92 1.76 7.92
C GLY A 70 -16.08 2.08 6.97
N ALA A 71 -16.40 3.35 6.85
CA ALA A 71 -17.47 3.83 5.98
C ALA A 71 -17.06 5.11 5.26
N ASP A 72 -17.63 5.33 4.06
CA ASP A 72 -17.38 6.54 3.29
C ASP A 72 -17.94 7.76 4.05
N GLY A 73 -17.09 8.78 4.23
CA GLY A 73 -17.45 10.01 4.93
C GLY A 73 -17.47 9.90 6.47
N ASP A 74 -17.28 8.72 7.04
CA ASP A 74 -17.23 8.54 8.51
C ASP A 74 -15.78 8.61 9.01
N ALA A 75 -15.30 9.82 9.22
CA ALA A 75 -13.93 10.07 9.66
C ALA A 75 -13.67 9.54 11.09
N GLU A 76 -14.66 9.52 11.97
CA GLU A 76 -14.53 9.03 13.34
C GLU A 76 -14.33 7.51 13.34
N LEU A 77 -15.18 6.78 12.66
CA LEU A 77 -15.08 5.33 12.54
C LEU A 77 -13.74 4.94 11.86
N ASN A 78 -13.42 5.55 10.72
CA ASN A 78 -12.20 5.24 9.98
C ASN A 78 -10.94 5.51 10.81
N SER A 79 -10.90 6.63 11.53
CA SER A 79 -9.80 6.94 12.44
C SER A 79 -9.70 5.96 13.61
N SER A 80 -10.83 5.51 14.16
CA SER A 80 -10.86 4.53 15.26
C SER A 80 -10.29 3.17 14.85
N LEU A 81 -10.42 2.79 13.57
CA LEU A 81 -9.83 1.57 13.01
C LEU A 81 -8.34 1.73 12.70
N MET A 82 -7.95 2.86 12.12
CA MET A 82 -6.59 3.13 11.66
C MET A 82 -5.64 3.42 12.84
N ASN A 83 -6.02 4.31 13.75
CA ASN A 83 -5.13 4.85 14.77
C ASN A 83 -4.44 3.80 15.66
N PRO A 84 -5.10 2.71 16.10
CA PRO A 84 -4.44 1.67 16.89
C PRO A 84 -3.25 0.98 16.20
N LEU A 85 -3.26 0.93 14.86
CA LEU A 85 -2.15 0.40 14.06
C LEU A 85 -1.16 1.52 13.69
N ALA A 86 -1.66 2.69 13.32
CA ALA A 86 -0.81 3.83 12.95
C ALA A 86 0.07 4.30 14.12
N SER A 87 -0.39 4.19 15.36
CA SER A 87 0.37 4.54 16.59
C SER A 87 1.22 3.39 17.14
N ASP A 88 0.99 2.14 16.73
CA ASP A 88 1.77 0.96 17.13
C ASP A 88 2.44 0.34 15.91
N ARG A 89 3.60 0.87 15.54
CA ARG A 89 4.36 0.43 14.37
C ARG A 89 4.83 -1.03 14.47
N ALA A 90 5.08 -1.54 15.68
CA ALA A 90 5.46 -2.93 15.87
C ALA A 90 4.32 -3.87 15.48
N LYS A 91 3.11 -3.57 15.94
CA LYS A 91 1.91 -4.32 15.56
C LYS A 91 1.58 -4.17 14.07
N LEU A 92 1.76 -2.98 13.51
CA LEU A 92 1.56 -2.74 12.08
C LEU A 92 2.53 -3.57 11.24
N ARG A 93 3.87 -3.54 11.56
CA ARG A 93 4.90 -4.35 10.88
C ARG A 93 4.60 -5.85 11.01
N GLN A 94 4.23 -6.34 12.20
CA GLN A 94 3.83 -7.72 12.41
C GLN A 94 2.68 -8.10 11.48
N ARG A 95 1.61 -7.29 11.43
CA ARG A 95 0.40 -7.61 10.67
C ARG A 95 0.62 -7.61 9.16
N ILE A 96 1.35 -6.65 8.62
CA ILE A 96 1.64 -6.66 7.18
C ILE A 96 2.60 -7.79 6.78
N ASN A 97 3.53 -8.20 7.66
CA ASN A 97 4.36 -9.37 7.43
C ASN A 97 3.58 -10.69 7.47
N CYS A 98 2.51 -10.79 8.28
CA CYS A 98 1.57 -11.93 8.20
C CYS A 98 0.86 -11.97 6.83
N ALA A 99 0.46 -10.81 6.29
CA ALA A 99 -0.11 -10.72 4.94
C ALA A 99 0.89 -11.13 3.85
N LEU A 100 2.16 -10.70 3.95
CA LEU A 100 3.23 -11.13 3.06
C LEU A 100 3.40 -12.64 3.07
N SER A 101 3.49 -13.23 4.27
CA SER A 101 3.62 -14.68 4.44
C SER A 101 2.44 -15.44 3.85
N ALA A 102 1.21 -14.93 4.05
CA ALA A 102 -0.01 -15.50 3.49
C ALA A 102 -0.01 -15.43 1.96
N GLY A 103 0.34 -14.27 1.37
CA GLY A 103 0.44 -14.11 -0.07
C GLY A 103 1.48 -15.05 -0.69
N CYS A 104 2.66 -15.20 -0.06
CA CYS A 104 3.72 -16.12 -0.50
C CYS A 104 3.34 -17.60 -0.38
N SER A 105 2.31 -17.96 0.40
CA SER A 105 1.82 -19.34 0.50
C SER A 105 0.95 -19.79 -0.67
N ILE A 106 0.55 -18.88 -1.54
CA ILE A 106 -0.28 -19.16 -2.72
C ILE A 106 0.55 -19.93 -3.76
N PRO A 107 0.12 -21.12 -4.22
CA PRO A 107 0.92 -21.95 -5.13
C PRO A 107 1.28 -21.30 -6.48
N GLN A 108 0.47 -20.35 -6.94
CA GLN A 108 0.67 -19.61 -8.19
C GLN A 108 1.70 -18.48 -8.07
N VAL A 109 2.14 -18.14 -6.85
CA VAL A 109 3.08 -17.05 -6.59
C VAL A 109 4.53 -17.48 -6.81
N ASP A 110 5.27 -16.68 -7.56
CA ASP A 110 6.72 -16.70 -7.59
C ASP A 110 7.26 -15.88 -6.41
N THR A 111 7.66 -16.55 -5.36
CA THR A 111 8.12 -15.94 -4.11
C THR A 111 9.45 -15.18 -4.24
N SER A 112 10.16 -15.31 -5.35
CA SER A 112 11.34 -14.49 -5.65
C SER A 112 10.99 -13.12 -6.25
N ARG A 113 9.73 -12.92 -6.65
CA ARG A 113 9.21 -11.70 -7.27
C ARG A 113 8.00 -11.19 -6.50
N VAL A 114 8.26 -10.50 -5.41
CA VAL A 114 7.23 -9.95 -4.52
C VAL A 114 7.42 -8.45 -4.38
N ALA A 115 6.34 -7.70 -4.49
CA ALA A 115 6.28 -6.27 -4.23
C ALA A 115 5.02 -5.92 -3.42
N ALA A 116 4.95 -4.67 -2.95
CA ALA A 116 3.77 -4.16 -2.27
C ALA A 116 3.43 -2.76 -2.75
N MET A 117 2.14 -2.43 -2.72
CA MET A 117 1.66 -1.07 -2.90
C MET A 117 0.56 -0.76 -1.89
N GLY A 118 0.34 0.53 -1.62
CA GLY A 118 -0.72 0.91 -0.69
C GLY A 118 -1.15 2.36 -0.84
N TYR A 119 -2.38 2.63 -0.41
CA TYR A 119 -3.04 3.93 -0.52
C TYR A 119 -3.22 4.57 0.84
N CYS A 120 -2.91 5.85 1.00
CA CYS A 120 -3.14 6.57 2.25
C CYS A 120 -2.47 5.87 3.45
N PHE A 121 -3.24 5.36 4.41
CA PHE A 121 -2.78 4.48 5.48
C PHE A 121 -2.02 3.26 4.95
N GLY A 122 -2.51 2.66 3.87
CA GLY A 122 -1.83 1.53 3.21
C GLY A 122 -0.46 1.91 2.65
N GLY A 123 -0.27 3.16 2.23
CA GLY A 123 1.04 3.69 1.84
C GLY A 123 2.03 3.68 3.01
N MET A 124 1.58 4.07 4.21
CA MET A 124 2.34 3.91 5.44
C MET A 124 2.66 2.43 5.72
N CYS A 125 1.67 1.55 5.56
CA CYS A 125 1.85 0.12 5.83
C CYS A 125 2.95 -0.49 4.96
N VAL A 126 2.99 -0.20 3.66
CA VAL A 126 4.02 -0.76 2.77
C VAL A 126 5.40 -0.14 2.99
N LEU A 127 5.47 1.13 3.41
CA LEU A 127 6.74 1.73 3.85
C LEU A 127 7.25 1.06 5.14
N GLU A 128 6.37 0.76 6.10
CA GLU A 128 6.74 0.02 7.30
C GLU A 128 7.11 -1.44 7.00
N LEU A 129 6.54 -2.06 5.95
CA LEU A 129 6.99 -3.36 5.46
C LEU A 129 8.45 -3.28 4.98
N ALA A 130 8.81 -2.27 4.18
CA ALA A 130 10.19 -2.06 3.75
C ALA A 130 11.12 -1.80 4.94
N ARG A 131 10.72 -0.89 5.86
CA ARG A 131 11.46 -0.56 7.09
C ARG A 131 11.66 -1.75 8.05
N SER A 132 10.84 -2.79 7.92
CA SER A 132 10.99 -4.04 8.70
C SER A 132 11.99 -5.02 8.11
N GLY A 133 12.71 -4.65 7.05
CA GLY A 133 13.65 -5.53 6.36
C GLY A 133 13.01 -6.69 5.60
N ALA A 134 11.72 -6.56 5.25
CA ALA A 134 10.99 -7.62 4.52
C ALA A 134 11.62 -7.91 3.15
N GLU A 135 11.67 -9.18 2.79
CA GLU A 135 12.19 -9.66 1.51
C GLU A 135 11.19 -9.39 0.37
N VAL A 136 11.10 -8.11 -0.04
CA VAL A 136 10.33 -7.66 -1.20
C VAL A 136 11.20 -6.84 -2.14
N LEU A 137 10.96 -6.93 -3.44
CA LEU A 137 11.77 -6.23 -4.45
C LEU A 137 11.51 -4.73 -4.47
N GLY A 138 10.28 -4.33 -4.12
CA GLY A 138 9.93 -2.92 -4.07
C GLY A 138 8.60 -2.65 -3.38
N VAL A 139 8.43 -1.41 -2.93
CA VAL A 139 7.19 -0.91 -2.35
C VAL A 139 6.77 0.40 -3.01
N ALA A 140 5.46 0.58 -3.24
CA ALA A 140 4.91 1.81 -3.81
C ALA A 140 3.89 2.44 -2.84
N SER A 141 4.16 3.63 -2.34
CA SER A 141 3.28 4.42 -1.50
C SER A 141 2.51 5.44 -2.34
N ILE A 142 1.19 5.31 -2.43
CA ILE A 142 0.31 6.17 -3.24
C ILE A 142 -0.46 7.09 -2.31
N HIS A 143 -0.23 8.41 -2.39
CA HIS A 143 -0.71 9.42 -1.43
C HIS A 143 -0.65 8.91 0.02
N GLY A 144 0.43 8.21 0.35
CA GLY A 144 0.64 7.61 1.67
C GLY A 144 1.19 8.59 2.68
N ILE A 145 1.02 8.27 3.96
CA ILE A 145 1.68 8.97 5.05
C ILE A 145 3.14 8.51 5.10
N LEU A 146 4.08 9.45 4.93
CA LEU A 146 5.50 9.15 4.78
C LEU A 146 6.25 9.05 6.11
N ALA A 147 5.70 9.65 7.18
CA ALA A 147 6.34 9.72 8.48
C ALA A 147 6.77 8.33 9.00
N ALA A 148 8.04 8.21 9.36
CA ALA A 148 8.55 7.08 10.10
C ALA A 148 7.92 7.00 11.50
N GLY A 149 7.91 5.81 12.08
CA GLY A 149 7.58 5.60 13.50
C GLY A 149 8.83 5.71 14.37
N ASP A 150 8.65 5.43 15.68
CA ASP A 150 9.75 5.45 16.66
C ASP A 150 10.63 4.18 16.61
N LEU A 151 10.28 3.19 15.79
CA LEU A 151 11.07 1.97 15.65
C LEU A 151 12.28 2.21 14.74
N PRO A 152 13.43 1.63 15.07
CA PRO A 152 14.56 1.63 14.14
C PRO A 152 14.20 0.89 12.85
N ASN A 153 14.82 1.31 11.75
CA ASN A 153 14.76 0.57 10.50
C ASN A 153 15.72 -0.61 10.58
N GLU A 154 15.25 -1.77 10.10
CA GLU A 154 16.15 -2.83 9.66
C GLU A 154 16.76 -2.45 8.30
N ASP A 155 17.63 -3.26 7.75
CA ASP A 155 18.20 -3.01 6.42
C ASP A 155 17.07 -3.03 5.37
N ILE A 156 16.83 -1.89 4.73
CA ILE A 156 15.80 -1.74 3.71
C ILE A 156 16.37 -2.21 2.37
N ASN A 157 15.99 -3.40 1.92
CA ASN A 157 16.43 -3.98 0.65
C ASN A 157 15.47 -3.64 -0.52
N ALA A 158 14.26 -3.22 -0.21
CA ALA A 158 13.24 -2.86 -1.20
C ALA A 158 13.57 -1.54 -1.91
N ARG A 159 13.34 -1.45 -3.23
CA ARG A 159 13.22 -0.15 -3.91
C ARG A 159 11.94 0.55 -3.48
N VAL A 160 11.95 1.87 -3.44
CA VAL A 160 10.81 2.63 -2.93
C VAL A 160 10.33 3.66 -3.95
N LEU A 161 9.03 3.60 -4.28
CA LEU A 161 8.35 4.59 -5.09
C LEU A 161 7.28 5.30 -4.26
N CYS A 162 7.34 6.65 -4.18
CA CYS A 162 6.29 7.47 -3.60
C CYS A 162 5.58 8.30 -4.68
N LEU A 163 4.26 8.18 -4.77
CA LEU A 163 3.39 8.93 -5.67
C LEU A 163 2.58 9.91 -4.83
N HIS A 164 3.03 11.17 -4.80
CA HIS A 164 2.62 12.18 -3.82
C HIS A 164 1.85 13.33 -4.47
N GLY A 165 0.76 13.76 -3.84
CA GLY A 165 0.08 15.00 -4.19
C GLY A 165 0.78 16.18 -3.53
N HIS A 166 1.29 17.14 -4.31
CA HIS A 166 2.06 18.27 -3.77
C HIS A 166 1.28 19.13 -2.76
N ASP A 167 -0.04 19.23 -2.95
CA ASP A 167 -0.91 20.05 -2.10
C ASP A 167 -1.62 19.19 -1.02
N ASP A 168 -1.06 18.01 -0.70
CA ASP A 168 -1.58 17.11 0.32
C ASP A 168 -1.34 17.67 1.74
N PRO A 169 -2.39 18.10 2.46
CA PRO A 169 -2.23 18.69 3.79
C PRO A 169 -1.86 17.67 4.88
N MET A 170 -1.97 16.37 4.60
CA MET A 170 -1.62 15.30 5.54
C MET A 170 -0.13 14.95 5.49
N VAL A 171 0.56 15.37 4.41
CA VAL A 171 2.00 15.14 4.20
C VAL A 171 2.64 16.45 3.76
N PRO A 172 2.93 17.36 4.70
CA PRO A 172 3.53 18.65 4.39
C PRO A 172 4.96 18.52 3.84
N PRO A 173 5.51 19.54 3.19
CA PRO A 173 6.83 19.50 2.55
C PRO A 173 7.97 19.05 3.48
N GLU A 174 7.91 19.40 4.74
CA GLU A 174 8.91 18.99 5.73
C GLU A 174 8.93 17.46 5.89
N GLN A 175 7.77 16.81 5.91
CA GLN A 175 7.67 15.35 6.01
C GLN A 175 8.21 14.64 4.75
N VAL A 176 8.04 15.28 3.58
CA VAL A 176 8.64 14.78 2.33
C VAL A 176 10.16 14.84 2.43
N LEU A 177 10.71 15.97 2.87
CA LEU A 177 12.16 16.15 3.04
C LEU A 177 12.75 15.19 4.08
N ASP A 178 12.05 14.96 5.20
CA ASP A 178 12.46 13.99 6.22
C ASP A 178 12.52 12.57 5.65
N PHE A 179 11.52 12.18 4.85
CA PHE A 179 11.49 10.89 4.17
C PHE A 179 12.64 10.76 3.15
N GLU A 180 12.89 11.76 2.32
CA GLU A 180 14.01 11.76 1.36
C GLU A 180 15.36 11.61 2.06
N THR A 181 15.51 12.27 3.20
CA THR A 181 16.71 12.18 4.04
C THR A 181 16.87 10.78 4.61
N GLU A 182 15.79 10.23 5.21
CA GLU A 182 15.76 8.87 5.77
C GLU A 182 16.19 7.83 4.73
N MET A 183 15.56 7.84 3.56
CA MET A 183 15.84 6.87 2.49
C MET A 183 17.26 7.01 1.93
N THR A 184 17.76 8.24 1.83
CA THR A 184 19.13 8.51 1.37
C THR A 184 20.17 8.03 2.38
N GLU A 185 19.98 8.31 3.67
CA GLU A 185 20.88 7.86 4.74
C GLU A 185 20.89 6.33 4.90
N ALA A 186 19.75 5.69 4.66
CA ALA A 186 19.62 4.24 4.62
C ALA A 186 20.20 3.59 3.35
N GLY A 187 20.64 4.38 2.34
CA GLY A 187 21.20 3.87 1.09
C GLY A 187 20.16 3.19 0.17
N VAL A 188 18.88 3.52 0.33
CA VAL A 188 17.77 2.94 -0.43
C VAL A 188 17.73 3.51 -1.85
N ASP A 189 17.38 2.71 -2.85
CA ASP A 189 16.96 3.17 -4.17
C ASP A 189 15.51 3.67 -4.09
N TRP A 190 15.33 4.99 -4.10
CA TRP A 190 14.03 5.61 -3.91
C TRP A 190 13.68 6.66 -4.97
N GLN A 191 12.39 6.84 -5.20
CA GLN A 191 11.82 7.83 -6.11
C GLN A 191 10.61 8.49 -5.46
N ILE A 192 10.45 9.81 -5.67
CA ILE A 192 9.22 10.56 -5.39
C ILE A 192 8.74 11.25 -6.66
N HIS A 193 7.47 11.02 -7.03
CA HIS A 193 6.77 11.78 -8.04
C HIS A 193 5.75 12.71 -7.36
N ALA A 194 6.06 13.99 -7.28
CA ALA A 194 5.15 15.00 -6.74
C ALA A 194 4.28 15.59 -7.86
N TYR A 195 2.97 15.46 -7.72
CA TYR A 195 1.97 15.98 -8.67
C TYR A 195 1.47 17.34 -8.19
N GLY A 196 1.80 18.41 -8.90
CA GLY A 196 1.36 19.77 -8.60
C GLY A 196 -0.16 19.91 -8.66
N SER A 197 -0.73 20.80 -7.84
CA SER A 197 -2.19 21.05 -7.73
C SER A 197 -3.00 19.77 -7.45
N THR A 198 -2.44 18.86 -6.67
CA THR A 198 -3.01 17.55 -6.35
C THR A 198 -2.98 17.34 -4.85
N MET A 199 -4.15 17.03 -4.29
CA MET A 199 -4.35 16.78 -2.85
C MET A 199 -4.26 15.29 -2.52
N HIS A 200 -4.52 14.93 -1.26
CA HIS A 200 -4.60 13.54 -0.79
C HIS A 200 -5.71 12.75 -1.51
N ALA A 201 -5.60 11.42 -1.51
CA ALA A 201 -6.59 10.51 -2.11
C ALA A 201 -6.89 10.74 -3.60
N PHE A 202 -5.94 11.29 -4.36
CA PHE A 202 -6.12 11.68 -5.76
C PHE A 202 -6.41 10.50 -6.70
N THR A 203 -6.22 9.26 -6.28
CA THR A 203 -6.57 8.05 -7.04
C THR A 203 -7.94 7.48 -6.69
N ASN A 204 -8.65 8.04 -5.70
CA ASN A 204 -9.97 7.57 -5.32
C ASN A 204 -11.07 8.42 -5.98
N PRO A 205 -11.85 7.87 -6.94
CA PRO A 205 -12.89 8.64 -7.63
C PRO A 205 -14.02 9.17 -6.72
N ALA A 206 -14.17 8.61 -5.52
CA ALA A 206 -15.13 9.07 -4.52
C ALA A 206 -14.60 10.25 -3.66
N ALA A 207 -13.32 10.59 -3.75
CA ALA A 207 -12.73 11.68 -2.97
C ALA A 207 -13.17 13.03 -3.52
N ASN A 208 -13.96 13.77 -2.75
CA ASN A 208 -14.44 15.10 -3.10
C ASN A 208 -14.67 15.95 -1.85
N ASN A 209 -13.63 16.11 -1.02
CA ASN A 209 -13.66 16.95 0.18
C ASN A 209 -12.42 17.85 0.24
N PRO A 210 -12.38 18.96 -0.48
CA PRO A 210 -11.23 19.88 -0.49
C PRO A 210 -10.96 20.51 0.88
N ALA A 211 -11.98 20.67 1.73
CA ALA A 211 -11.78 21.19 3.09
C ALA A 211 -11.02 20.20 4.00
N PHE A 212 -11.14 18.92 3.74
CA PHE A 212 -10.37 17.86 4.41
C PHE A 212 -9.06 17.56 3.68
N GLY A 213 -8.88 18.08 2.46
CA GLY A 213 -7.68 17.88 1.64
C GLY A 213 -7.71 16.61 0.79
N THR A 214 -8.89 16.01 0.57
CA THR A 214 -9.03 14.79 -0.24
C THR A 214 -9.82 15.08 -1.52
N VAL A 215 -9.15 15.04 -2.67
CA VAL A 215 -9.77 15.36 -3.97
C VAL A 215 -9.22 14.44 -5.06
N TYR A 216 -10.12 13.78 -5.78
CA TYR A 216 -9.77 12.98 -6.95
C TYR A 216 -9.19 13.82 -8.07
N SER A 217 -8.16 13.29 -8.73
CA SER A 217 -7.56 13.90 -9.92
C SER A 217 -7.29 12.82 -10.98
N GLU A 218 -8.15 12.75 -12.00
CA GLU A 218 -8.00 11.80 -13.10
C GLU A 218 -6.61 11.87 -13.77
N LEU A 219 -6.09 13.09 -13.94
CA LEU A 219 -4.77 13.29 -14.53
C LEU A 219 -3.65 12.74 -13.63
N ALA A 220 -3.71 13.00 -12.34
CA ALA A 220 -2.72 12.51 -11.39
C ALA A 220 -2.82 10.99 -11.22
N GLU A 221 -4.05 10.44 -11.14
CA GLU A 221 -4.27 8.99 -11.13
C GLU A 221 -3.63 8.32 -12.34
N ARG A 222 -3.92 8.78 -13.56
CA ARG A 222 -3.35 8.20 -14.78
C ARG A 222 -1.83 8.22 -14.78
N ARG A 223 -1.23 9.35 -14.36
CA ARG A 223 0.24 9.48 -14.26
C ARG A 223 0.82 8.56 -13.20
N ALA A 224 0.14 8.43 -12.06
CA ALA A 224 0.56 7.56 -10.97
C ALA A 224 0.56 6.08 -11.39
N TYR A 225 -0.48 5.62 -12.05
CA TYR A 225 -0.53 4.24 -12.53
C TYR A 225 0.46 3.96 -13.66
N GLN A 226 0.78 4.95 -14.50
CA GLN A 226 1.87 4.80 -15.48
C GLN A 226 3.23 4.65 -14.79
N ALA A 227 3.51 5.47 -13.79
CA ALA A 227 4.73 5.36 -12.99
C ALA A 227 4.80 4.02 -12.24
N LEU A 228 3.68 3.57 -11.68
CA LEU A 228 3.59 2.28 -10.99
C LEU A 228 3.85 1.10 -11.95
N ALA A 229 3.29 1.13 -13.15
CA ALA A 229 3.54 0.09 -14.16
C ALA A 229 5.02 0.02 -14.55
N ASN A 230 5.64 1.16 -14.83
CA ASN A 230 7.07 1.24 -15.12
C ASN A 230 7.93 0.71 -13.95
N PHE A 231 7.55 1.05 -12.71
CA PHE A 231 8.24 0.59 -11.52
C PHE A 231 8.18 -0.94 -11.37
N PHE A 232 7.00 -1.54 -11.58
CA PHE A 232 6.86 -2.99 -11.52
C PHE A 232 7.59 -3.70 -12.66
N GLU A 233 7.60 -3.15 -13.88
CA GLU A 233 8.43 -3.68 -14.99
C GLU A 233 9.93 -3.65 -14.67
N GLU A 234 10.39 -2.65 -13.94
CA GLU A 234 11.80 -2.49 -13.58
C GLU A 234 12.24 -3.51 -12.51
N ILE A 235 11.36 -3.82 -11.55
CA ILE A 235 11.74 -4.65 -10.40
C ILE A 235 11.44 -6.13 -10.58
N PHE A 236 10.57 -6.55 -11.54
CA PHE A 236 10.17 -7.93 -11.82
C PHE A 236 10.83 -8.50 -13.08
#